data_ea1bddb5ec4537d9d82febb27155edc8
#
_entry.id   ea1bddb5ec4537d9d82febb27155edc8
#
_cell.length_a   1.000
_cell.length_b   1.000
_cell.length_c   1.000
_cell.angle_alpha   90.00
_cell.angle_beta   90.00
_cell.angle_gamma   90.00
#
_symmetry.space_group_name_H-M   'P 1'
#
loop_
_entity.id
_entity.type
_entity.pdbx_description
1 polymer ?
#
loop_
_entity_poly.entity_id
_entity_poly.type
_entity_poly.pdbx_seq_one_letter_code
_entity_poly.pdbx_strand_id
1 'polypeptide(L)'
;TMPAVDPVELPQAIRNLFASAGIKTRNVAVSLSGQSVIVRYIAMPKMSEEDLRSSMKYEAGKHIPFEFDEVALDCARLESNEVSCGEDETDEMQVLLVAAKKEVLNELLGVIRAATLVPVAVDVDGFALGSAFELYASSRSTAGELTGVKALVDVGASKTSVNILEDGSSSFSREIYLAGKDFTDAVSRRMGV
;
A
#
# COMPACT_ATOMS: atom_id res chain seq x y z
N THR A 1 -1.58 -15.95 2.29
CA THR A 1 -2.71 -16.56 1.54
C THR A 1 -3.96 -15.96 2.14
N MET A 2 -4.68 -15.13 1.41
CA MET A 2 -6.05 -14.79 1.78
C MET A 2 -6.79 -16.10 2.08
N PRO A 3 -7.62 -16.19 3.14
CA PRO A 3 -8.51 -17.32 3.27
C PRO A 3 -9.27 -17.43 1.94
N ALA A 4 -9.47 -18.64 1.47
CA ALA A 4 -10.24 -18.89 0.26
C ALA A 4 -11.67 -18.38 0.52
N VAL A 5 -11.89 -17.12 0.20
CA VAL A 5 -13.23 -16.53 0.26
C VAL A 5 -13.94 -17.05 -0.96
N ASP A 6 -15.13 -17.60 -0.76
CA ASP A 6 -15.96 -18.06 -1.87
C ASP A 6 -16.12 -16.90 -2.88
N PRO A 7 -15.67 -17.07 -4.13
CA PRO A 7 -15.74 -16.02 -5.13
C PRO A 7 -17.16 -15.52 -5.43
N VAL A 8 -18.18 -16.24 -4.95
CA VAL A 8 -19.59 -15.85 -5.06
C VAL A 8 -20.07 -15.07 -3.82
N GLU A 9 -19.62 -15.46 -2.64
CA GLU A 9 -20.09 -14.87 -1.37
C GLU A 9 -19.54 -13.46 -1.15
N LEU A 10 -18.26 -13.21 -1.45
CA LEU A 10 -17.64 -11.91 -1.19
C LEU A 10 -18.26 -10.77 -2.01
N PRO A 11 -18.45 -10.88 -3.33
CA PRO A 11 -19.16 -9.85 -4.09
C PRO A 11 -20.57 -9.56 -3.60
N GLN A 12 -21.28 -10.60 -3.16
CA GLN A 12 -22.62 -10.43 -2.60
C GLN A 12 -22.60 -9.70 -1.25
N ALA A 13 -21.65 -10.05 -0.38
CA ALA A 13 -21.46 -9.38 0.91
C ALA A 13 -21.14 -7.88 0.72
N ILE A 14 -20.27 -7.55 -0.25
CA ILE A 14 -19.94 -6.17 -0.60
C ILE A 14 -21.21 -5.42 -1.09
N ARG A 15 -22.00 -6.00 -1.98
CA ARG A 15 -23.26 -5.40 -2.44
C ARG A 15 -24.22 -5.12 -1.29
N ASN A 16 -24.37 -6.10 -0.39
CA ASN A 16 -25.25 -5.97 0.76
C ASN A 16 -24.78 -4.86 1.70
N LEU A 17 -23.46 -4.73 1.91
CA LEU A 17 -22.86 -3.67 2.72
C LEU A 17 -23.17 -2.30 2.13
N PHE A 18 -22.95 -2.10 0.81
CA PHE A 18 -23.23 -0.84 0.14
C PHE A 18 -24.73 -0.47 0.21
N ALA A 19 -25.60 -1.47 0.02
CA ALA A 19 -27.04 -1.28 0.12
C ALA A 19 -27.47 -0.88 1.54
N SER A 20 -26.99 -1.58 2.55
CA SER A 20 -27.32 -1.32 3.97
C SER A 20 -26.78 0.02 4.47
N ALA A 21 -25.60 0.42 3.98
CA ALA A 21 -25.00 1.72 4.30
C ALA A 21 -25.58 2.88 3.48
N GLY A 22 -26.48 2.62 2.51
CA GLY A 22 -27.06 3.65 1.65
C GLY A 22 -26.05 4.29 0.70
N ILE A 23 -24.90 3.63 0.40
CA ILE A 23 -23.85 4.14 -0.47
C ILE A 23 -24.31 4.04 -1.92
N LYS A 24 -24.39 5.17 -2.60
CA LYS A 24 -24.91 5.27 -3.98
C LYS A 24 -23.79 5.28 -5.04
N THR A 25 -22.58 5.70 -4.68
CA THR A 25 -21.45 5.69 -5.61
C THR A 25 -21.05 4.26 -5.96
N ARG A 26 -20.65 4.06 -7.22
CA ARG A 26 -20.06 2.81 -7.67
C ARG A 26 -18.55 2.89 -7.82
N ASN A 27 -18.00 4.10 -7.84
CA ASN A 27 -16.56 4.31 -7.92
C ASN A 27 -15.93 4.03 -6.56
N VAL A 28 -14.95 3.15 -6.54
CA VAL A 28 -14.26 2.72 -5.32
C VAL A 28 -12.75 2.77 -5.50
N ALA A 29 -12.05 3.16 -4.45
CA ALA A 29 -10.63 2.87 -4.30
C ALA A 29 -10.51 1.54 -3.53
N VAL A 30 -9.52 0.75 -3.89
CA VAL A 30 -9.19 -0.52 -3.24
C VAL A 30 -7.72 -0.55 -2.91
N SER A 31 -7.32 -1.40 -1.98
CA SER A 31 -5.91 -1.55 -1.66
C SER A 31 -5.47 -3.01 -1.74
N LEU A 32 -4.18 -3.19 -2.01
CA LEU A 32 -3.49 -4.46 -2.06
C LEU A 32 -2.43 -4.53 -0.97
N SER A 33 -2.13 -5.75 -0.56
CA SER A 33 -1.08 -6.03 0.40
C SER A 33 -0.63 -7.49 0.32
N GLY A 34 0.34 -7.85 1.13
CA GLY A 34 0.85 -9.21 1.20
C GLY A 34 2.08 -9.44 0.34
N GLN A 35 2.55 -10.69 0.32
CA GLN A 35 3.80 -11.09 -0.33
C GLN A 35 3.82 -10.88 -1.86
N SER A 36 2.66 -10.62 -2.45
CA SER A 36 2.51 -10.34 -3.89
C SER A 36 2.68 -8.87 -4.23
N VAL A 37 2.87 -8.01 -3.22
CA VAL A 37 3.14 -6.57 -3.37
C VAL A 37 4.54 -6.29 -2.86
N ILE A 38 5.31 -5.58 -3.66
CA ILE A 38 6.67 -5.17 -3.33
C ILE A 38 6.73 -3.66 -3.38
N VAL A 39 7.26 -3.08 -2.31
CA VAL A 39 7.55 -1.66 -2.19
C VAL A 39 9.05 -1.51 -2.06
N ARG A 40 9.65 -0.63 -2.85
CA ARG A 40 11.08 -0.29 -2.80
C ARG A 40 11.27 1.21 -2.87
N TYR A 41 12.19 1.69 -2.06
CA TYR A 41 12.71 3.04 -2.13
C TYR A 41 14.10 2.94 -2.75
N ILE A 42 14.28 3.55 -3.92
CA ILE A 42 15.51 3.45 -4.71
C ILE A 42 16.05 4.83 -5.03
N ALA A 43 17.37 4.99 -4.96
CA ALA A 43 18.04 6.19 -5.40
C ALA A 43 18.35 6.07 -6.90
N MET A 44 18.02 7.10 -7.65
CA MET A 44 18.25 7.17 -9.10
C MET A 44 18.77 8.55 -9.48
N PRO A 45 19.52 8.68 -10.60
CA PRO A 45 19.88 9.98 -11.14
C PRO A 45 18.64 10.85 -11.38
N LYS A 46 18.74 12.16 -11.14
CA LYS A 46 17.67 13.11 -11.44
C LYS A 46 17.31 13.06 -12.92
N MET A 47 16.05 12.86 -13.23
CA MET A 47 15.53 12.79 -14.60
C MET A 47 14.07 13.26 -14.64
N SER A 48 13.54 13.42 -15.85
CA SER A 48 12.13 13.75 -16.05
C SER A 48 11.22 12.57 -15.68
N GLU A 49 9.93 12.82 -15.42
CA GLU A 49 8.97 11.73 -15.17
C GLU A 49 8.83 10.78 -16.38
N GLU A 50 8.96 11.29 -17.59
CA GLU A 50 8.89 10.48 -18.82
C GLU A 50 10.08 9.52 -18.91
N ASP A 51 11.29 10.04 -18.62
CA ASP A 51 12.51 9.25 -18.58
C ASP A 51 12.46 8.22 -17.44
N LEU A 52 11.94 8.62 -16.26
CA LEU A 52 11.75 7.73 -15.12
C LEU A 52 10.86 6.54 -15.49
N ARG A 53 9.69 6.80 -16.07
CA ARG A 53 8.77 5.73 -16.50
C ARG A 53 9.39 4.82 -17.56
N SER A 54 10.20 5.36 -18.44
CA SER A 54 10.89 4.60 -19.48
C SER A 54 12.01 3.73 -18.92
N SER A 55 12.79 4.27 -17.98
CA SER A 55 13.91 3.56 -17.33
C SER A 55 13.45 2.49 -16.36
N MET A 56 12.26 2.64 -15.74
CA MET A 56 11.72 1.69 -14.79
C MET A 56 11.59 0.27 -15.35
N LYS A 57 11.36 0.10 -16.63
CA LYS A 57 11.31 -1.22 -17.27
C LYS A 57 12.60 -2.02 -17.11
N TYR A 58 13.74 -1.32 -17.06
CA TYR A 58 15.06 -1.93 -16.90
C TYR A 58 15.52 -1.97 -15.45
N GLU A 59 15.24 -0.91 -14.71
CA GLU A 59 15.66 -0.80 -13.30
C GLU A 59 14.84 -1.73 -12.40
N ALA A 60 13.54 -1.89 -12.63
CA ALA A 60 12.67 -2.72 -11.82
C ALA A 60 13.16 -4.17 -11.70
N GLY A 61 13.69 -4.74 -12.77
CA GLY A 61 14.24 -6.11 -12.76
C GLY A 61 15.39 -6.33 -11.79
N LYS A 62 16.07 -5.26 -11.34
CA LYS A 62 17.14 -5.34 -10.33
C LYS A 62 16.59 -5.38 -8.89
N HIS A 63 15.38 -4.91 -8.69
CA HIS A 63 14.79 -4.66 -7.36
C HIS A 63 13.62 -5.57 -7.03
N ILE A 64 13.01 -6.24 -8.04
CA ILE A 64 11.87 -7.13 -7.85
C ILE A 64 12.23 -8.56 -8.28
N PRO A 65 11.87 -9.58 -7.48
CA PRO A 65 12.16 -10.99 -7.78
C PRO A 65 11.06 -11.64 -8.65
N PHE A 66 10.41 -10.89 -9.53
CA PHE A 66 9.35 -11.35 -10.41
C PHE A 66 9.68 -10.98 -11.85
N GLU A 67 9.17 -11.77 -12.80
CA GLU A 67 9.25 -11.42 -14.20
C GLU A 67 8.40 -10.18 -14.51
N PHE A 68 8.92 -9.30 -15.36
CA PHE A 68 8.27 -8.03 -15.70
C PHE A 68 6.83 -8.22 -16.23
N ASP A 69 6.63 -9.28 -17.01
CA ASP A 69 5.32 -9.57 -17.62
C ASP A 69 4.28 -10.07 -16.60
N GLU A 70 4.71 -10.51 -15.42
CA GLU A 70 3.84 -11.02 -14.35
C GLU A 70 3.37 -9.93 -13.39
N VAL A 71 3.97 -8.74 -13.45
CA VAL A 71 3.69 -7.65 -12.50
C VAL A 71 3.09 -6.43 -13.16
N ALA A 72 2.23 -5.75 -12.41
CA ALA A 72 1.89 -4.36 -12.61
C ALA A 72 2.87 -3.51 -11.83
N LEU A 73 3.46 -2.52 -12.49
CA LEU A 73 4.46 -1.61 -11.92
C LEU A 73 3.91 -0.19 -11.91
N ASP A 74 4.20 0.52 -10.85
CA ASP A 74 4.06 1.97 -10.77
C ASP A 74 5.24 2.56 -10.01
N CYS A 75 5.57 3.82 -10.29
CA CYS A 75 6.63 4.54 -9.62
C CYS A 75 6.28 6.01 -9.44
N ALA A 76 6.77 6.56 -8.35
CA ALA A 76 6.61 7.97 -8.05
C ALA A 76 7.93 8.54 -7.53
N ARG A 77 8.28 9.74 -7.98
CA ARG A 77 9.35 10.52 -7.37
C ARG A 77 8.88 10.97 -5.99
N LEU A 78 9.71 10.71 -4.98
CA LEU A 78 9.48 11.25 -3.65
C LEU A 78 10.08 12.67 -3.60
N GLU A 79 9.25 13.61 -3.16
CA GLU A 79 9.76 14.94 -2.81
C GLU A 79 10.54 14.76 -1.51
N SER A 80 11.87 14.75 -1.58
CA SER A 80 12.67 14.94 -0.41
C SER A 80 12.41 16.35 0.11
N ASN A 81 11.98 16.51 1.35
CA ASN A 81 12.15 17.76 2.04
C ASN A 81 13.67 17.94 2.20
N GLU A 82 14.28 18.57 1.19
CA GLU A 82 15.69 18.93 1.23
C GLU A 82 15.88 19.93 2.38
N VAL A 83 16.18 19.39 3.55
CA VAL A 83 16.99 20.15 4.50
C VAL A 83 18.38 20.15 3.88
N SER A 84 18.60 21.12 3.01
CA SER A 84 19.92 21.43 2.45
C SER A 84 20.85 21.84 3.58
N CYS A 85 21.50 20.84 4.17
CA CYS A 85 22.63 21.02 5.06
C CYS A 85 23.85 20.40 4.39
N GLY A 86 24.49 21.15 3.47
CA GLY A 86 25.80 20.76 2.93
C GLY A 86 25.89 20.85 1.41
N GLU A 87 27.04 21.27 0.93
CA GLU A 87 27.40 21.58 -0.45
C GLU A 87 27.52 20.37 -1.40
N ASP A 88 26.96 19.21 -1.08
CA ASP A 88 26.87 18.05 -1.96
C ASP A 88 25.41 17.90 -2.45
N GLU A 89 25.03 18.65 -3.49
CA GLU A 89 23.89 18.31 -4.34
C GLU A 89 24.18 16.94 -4.98
N THR A 90 23.74 15.86 -4.33
CA THR A 90 23.71 14.57 -5.01
C THR A 90 22.74 14.70 -6.18
N ASP A 91 23.25 14.42 -7.39
CA ASP A 91 22.44 14.42 -8.62
C ASP A 91 21.49 13.20 -8.66
N GLU A 92 20.97 12.85 -7.48
CA GLU A 92 20.10 11.70 -7.24
C GLU A 92 18.73 12.15 -6.74
N MET A 93 17.72 11.39 -7.07
CA MET A 93 16.36 11.51 -6.58
C MET A 93 15.92 10.20 -5.93
N GLN A 94 15.08 10.28 -4.91
CA GLN A 94 14.42 9.12 -4.33
C GLN A 94 13.18 8.75 -5.14
N VAL A 95 13.05 7.48 -5.47
CA VAL A 95 11.93 6.94 -6.23
C VAL A 95 11.28 5.83 -5.43
N LEU A 96 9.97 5.94 -5.24
CA LEU A 96 9.13 4.88 -4.75
C LEU A 96 8.76 3.98 -5.94
N LEU A 97 9.13 2.70 -5.85
CA LEU A 97 8.75 1.66 -6.81
C LEU A 97 7.78 0.70 -6.15
N VAL A 98 6.65 0.50 -6.78
CA VAL A 98 5.63 -0.47 -6.35
C VAL A 98 5.41 -1.49 -7.45
N ALA A 99 5.44 -2.77 -7.08
CA ALA A 99 5.14 -3.87 -7.98
C ALA A 99 4.10 -4.79 -7.35
N ALA A 100 3.07 -5.14 -8.09
CA ALA A 100 2.04 -6.08 -7.66
C ALA A 100 1.87 -7.19 -8.69
N LYS A 101 1.75 -8.45 -8.23
CA LYS A 101 1.45 -9.55 -9.16
C LYS A 101 0.12 -9.33 -9.86
N LYS A 102 0.13 -9.38 -11.20
CA LYS A 102 -1.09 -9.18 -12.02
C LYS A 102 -2.19 -10.17 -11.68
N GLU A 103 -1.83 -11.39 -11.31
CA GLU A 103 -2.79 -12.41 -10.88
C GLU A 103 -3.62 -11.92 -9.69
N VAL A 104 -2.96 -11.52 -8.59
CA VAL A 104 -3.63 -11.04 -7.36
C VAL A 104 -4.40 -9.74 -7.61
N LEU A 105 -3.83 -8.83 -8.40
CA LEU A 105 -4.50 -7.61 -8.80
C LEU A 105 -5.79 -7.92 -9.58
N ASN A 106 -5.72 -8.83 -10.55
CA ASN A 106 -6.88 -9.19 -11.37
C ASN A 106 -7.96 -9.94 -10.57
N GLU A 107 -7.58 -10.78 -9.62
CA GLU A 107 -8.52 -11.42 -8.69
C GLU A 107 -9.28 -10.38 -7.88
N LEU A 108 -8.58 -9.41 -7.25
CA LEU A 108 -9.21 -8.33 -6.51
C LEU A 108 -10.16 -7.52 -7.40
N LEU A 109 -9.68 -7.09 -8.57
CA LEU A 109 -10.50 -6.32 -9.52
C LEU A 109 -11.71 -7.13 -10.03
N GLY A 110 -11.56 -8.45 -10.16
CA GLY A 110 -12.65 -9.37 -10.50
C GLY A 110 -13.75 -9.38 -9.45
N VAL A 111 -13.40 -9.48 -8.17
CA VAL A 111 -14.35 -9.43 -7.04
C VAL A 111 -15.09 -8.09 -7.01
N ILE A 112 -14.36 -6.97 -7.15
CA ILE A 112 -14.97 -5.63 -7.14
C ILE A 112 -15.95 -5.44 -8.29
N ARG A 113 -15.56 -5.85 -9.50
CA ARG A 113 -16.46 -5.78 -10.68
C ARG A 113 -17.67 -6.71 -10.54
N ALA A 114 -17.50 -7.92 -9.98
CA ALA A 114 -18.59 -8.83 -9.67
C ALA A 114 -19.56 -8.25 -8.63
N ALA A 115 -19.07 -7.39 -7.73
CA ALA A 115 -19.91 -6.60 -6.83
C ALA A 115 -20.62 -5.42 -7.50
N THR A 116 -20.51 -5.26 -8.83
CA THR A 116 -21.06 -4.13 -9.62
C THR A 116 -20.46 -2.77 -9.29
N LEU A 117 -19.24 -2.76 -8.78
CA LEU A 117 -18.47 -1.56 -8.47
C LEU A 117 -17.39 -1.32 -9.55
N VAL A 118 -16.95 -0.07 -9.65
CA VAL A 118 -15.92 0.39 -10.60
C VAL A 118 -14.69 0.77 -9.83
N PRO A 119 -13.61 -0.04 -9.86
CA PRO A 119 -12.36 0.33 -9.25
C PRO A 119 -11.72 1.47 -10.04
N VAL A 120 -11.51 2.61 -9.40
CA VAL A 120 -10.92 3.82 -10.00
C VAL A 120 -9.48 4.04 -9.55
N ALA A 121 -9.08 3.44 -8.43
CA ALA A 121 -7.73 3.45 -7.92
C ALA A 121 -7.41 2.14 -7.19
N VAL A 122 -6.17 1.72 -7.27
CA VAL A 122 -5.61 0.63 -6.47
C VAL A 122 -4.39 1.17 -5.75
N ASP A 123 -4.34 1.00 -4.45
CA ASP A 123 -3.27 1.48 -3.59
C ASP A 123 -2.60 0.32 -2.84
N VAL A 124 -1.64 0.60 -2.01
CA VAL A 124 -1.03 -0.33 -1.04
C VAL A 124 -1.59 0.00 0.34
N ASP A 125 -1.96 -1.02 1.12
CA ASP A 125 -2.58 -0.86 2.44
C ASP A 125 -1.85 0.15 3.34
N GLY A 126 -0.51 0.09 3.40
CA GLY A 126 0.31 1.00 4.20
C GLY A 126 0.20 2.45 3.75
N PHE A 127 0.12 2.70 2.44
CA PHE A 127 -0.02 4.06 1.90
C PHE A 127 -1.45 4.57 2.06
N ALA A 128 -2.45 3.72 1.87
CA ALA A 128 -3.84 4.07 2.13
C ALA A 128 -4.05 4.48 3.61
N LEU A 129 -3.39 3.79 4.54
CA LEU A 129 -3.37 4.18 5.96
C LEU A 129 -2.66 5.52 6.18
N GLY A 130 -1.54 5.76 5.49
CA GLY A 130 -0.84 7.05 5.50
C GLY A 130 -1.72 8.20 5.02
N SER A 131 -2.41 8.03 3.89
CA SER A 131 -3.36 9.00 3.34
C SER A 131 -4.53 9.29 4.29
N ALA A 132 -5.04 8.26 4.96
CA ALA A 132 -6.09 8.42 5.97
C ALA A 132 -5.60 9.21 7.20
N PHE A 133 -4.37 8.95 7.63
CA PHE A 133 -3.75 9.70 8.73
C PHE A 133 -3.51 11.17 8.34
N GLU A 134 -3.04 11.45 7.14
CA GLU A 134 -2.85 12.80 6.61
C GLU A 134 -4.18 13.58 6.60
N LEU A 135 -5.25 12.95 6.10
CA LEU A 135 -6.58 13.55 6.09
C LEU A 135 -7.08 13.84 7.51
N TYR A 136 -6.85 12.91 8.44
CA TYR A 136 -7.21 13.08 9.85
C TYR A 136 -6.45 14.25 10.48
N ALA A 137 -5.13 14.31 10.32
CA ALA A 137 -4.28 15.37 10.86
C ALA A 137 -4.65 16.74 10.28
N SER A 138 -4.88 16.82 8.97
CA SER A 138 -5.32 18.05 8.29
C SER A 138 -6.68 18.55 8.78
N SER A 139 -7.62 17.63 9.10
CA SER A 139 -8.96 17.98 9.58
C SER A 139 -8.96 18.58 10.99
N ARG A 140 -7.94 18.33 11.79
CA ARG A 140 -7.84 18.80 13.20
C ARG A 140 -7.11 20.13 13.35
N SER A 141 -6.65 20.75 12.31
CA SER A 141 -5.90 22.03 12.31
C SER A 141 -4.64 22.01 13.22
N THR A 142 -4.11 20.84 13.51
CA THR A 142 -2.89 20.67 14.30
C THR A 142 -1.70 20.56 13.34
N ALA A 143 -1.19 21.72 12.91
CA ALA A 143 -0.07 21.80 11.94
C ALA A 143 1.18 20.98 12.36
N GLY A 144 1.30 20.66 13.66
CA GLY A 144 2.41 19.83 14.18
C GLY A 144 2.19 18.31 14.09
N GLU A 145 1.00 17.82 13.73
CA GLU A 145 0.75 16.38 13.67
C GLU A 145 1.38 15.71 12.43
N LEU A 146 1.64 16.46 11.37
CA LEU A 146 2.30 15.93 10.15
C LEU A 146 3.82 16.09 10.18
N THR A 147 4.38 16.87 11.09
CA THR A 147 5.84 17.09 11.15
C THR A 147 6.55 16.01 11.98
N GLY A 148 7.80 15.74 11.61
CA GLY A 148 8.65 14.75 12.25
C GLY A 148 8.29 13.31 11.88
N VAL A 149 8.87 12.35 12.58
CA VAL A 149 8.73 10.92 12.30
C VAL A 149 7.49 10.36 13.03
N LYS A 150 6.64 9.66 12.28
CA LYS A 150 5.45 8.96 12.79
C LYS A 150 5.51 7.50 12.34
N ALA A 151 5.17 6.58 13.23
CA ALA A 151 4.98 5.18 12.88
C ALA A 151 3.47 4.86 12.93
N LEU A 152 2.93 4.44 11.81
CA LEU A 152 1.58 3.89 11.72
C LEU A 152 1.69 2.37 11.78
N VAL A 153 1.03 1.78 12.75
CA VAL A 153 1.05 0.33 12.98
C VAL A 153 -0.37 -0.20 12.94
N ASP A 154 -0.65 -1.03 11.96
CA ASP A 154 -1.94 -1.72 11.82
C ASP A 154 -1.77 -3.20 12.16
N VAL A 155 -2.33 -3.63 13.29
CA VAL A 155 -2.32 -5.02 13.75
C VAL A 155 -3.60 -5.69 13.29
N GLY A 156 -3.55 -6.33 12.13
CA GLY A 156 -4.67 -7.06 11.54
C GLY A 156 -4.85 -8.47 12.12
N ALA A 157 -5.65 -9.28 11.44
CA ALA A 157 -5.90 -10.67 11.82
C ALA A 157 -4.71 -11.59 11.49
N SER A 158 -4.11 -11.45 10.31
CA SER A 158 -3.06 -12.34 9.77
C SER A 158 -1.73 -11.66 9.50
N LYS A 159 -1.67 -10.35 9.55
CA LYS A 159 -0.47 -9.54 9.34
C LYS A 159 -0.52 -8.25 10.14
N THR A 160 0.64 -7.73 10.44
CA THR A 160 0.83 -6.38 10.98
C THR A 160 1.56 -5.55 9.93
N SER A 161 0.98 -4.41 9.57
CA SER A 161 1.60 -3.45 8.64
C SER A 161 2.22 -2.30 9.44
N VAL A 162 3.44 -1.94 9.09
CA VAL A 162 4.14 -0.79 9.67
C VAL A 162 4.48 0.17 8.54
N ASN A 163 4.04 1.41 8.67
CA ASN A 163 4.40 2.50 7.76
C ASN A 163 5.02 3.64 8.57
N ILE A 164 6.23 4.03 8.22
CA ILE A 164 6.92 5.16 8.84
C ILE A 164 6.77 6.36 7.92
N LEU A 165 6.19 7.41 8.46
CA LEU A 165 6.05 8.69 7.79
C LEU A 165 7.11 9.65 8.34
N GLU A 166 7.73 10.40 7.46
CA GLU A 166 8.63 11.49 7.75
C GLU A 166 8.05 12.76 7.11
N ASP A 167 7.68 13.72 7.93
CA ASP A 167 6.99 14.95 7.51
C ASP A 167 5.77 14.70 6.60
N GLY A 168 5.01 13.65 6.91
CA GLY A 168 3.82 13.25 6.17
C GLY A 168 4.08 12.30 4.99
N SER A 169 5.31 12.17 4.53
CA SER A 169 5.67 11.28 3.41
C SER A 169 6.10 9.90 3.90
N SER A 170 5.68 8.83 3.24
CA SER A 170 6.10 7.48 3.60
C SER A 170 7.57 7.26 3.25
N SER A 171 8.40 7.04 4.26
CA SER A 171 9.84 6.77 4.12
C SER A 171 10.18 5.29 4.25
N PHE A 172 9.31 4.50 4.88
CA PHE A 172 9.49 3.07 5.06
C PHE A 172 8.15 2.37 5.24
N SER A 173 7.96 1.24 4.54
CA SER A 173 6.78 0.39 4.70
C SER A 173 7.19 -1.07 4.77
N ARG A 174 6.61 -1.82 5.73
CA ARG A 174 6.87 -3.24 5.90
C ARG A 174 5.67 -3.98 6.45
N GLU A 175 5.48 -5.21 5.98
CA GLU A 175 4.54 -6.17 6.55
C GLU A 175 5.26 -7.24 7.38
N ILE A 176 4.66 -7.60 8.50
CA ILE A 176 5.12 -8.63 9.43
C ILE A 176 3.99 -9.65 9.58
N TYR A 177 4.29 -10.92 9.40
CA TYR A 177 3.31 -12.01 9.52
C TYR A 177 3.27 -12.55 10.96
N LEU A 178 3.03 -11.62 11.90
CA LEU A 178 2.70 -11.87 13.30
C LEU A 178 1.53 -10.93 13.65
N ALA A 179 0.37 -11.47 14.00
CA ALA A 179 -0.85 -10.69 14.10
C ALA A 179 -1.88 -11.30 15.06
N GLY A 180 -3.12 -10.79 15.06
CA GLY A 180 -4.17 -11.18 16.00
C GLY A 180 -4.42 -12.69 16.08
N LYS A 181 -4.33 -13.39 14.93
CA LYS A 181 -4.51 -14.84 14.90
C LYS A 181 -3.44 -15.59 15.71
N ASP A 182 -2.19 -15.14 15.64
CA ASP A 182 -1.08 -15.77 16.39
C ASP A 182 -1.30 -15.64 17.90
N PHE A 183 -1.83 -14.50 18.36
CA PHE A 183 -2.21 -14.30 19.75
C PHE A 183 -3.36 -15.21 20.14
N THR A 184 -4.41 -15.32 19.32
CA THR A 184 -5.56 -16.20 19.56
C THR A 184 -5.11 -17.65 19.63
N ASP A 185 -4.29 -18.11 18.69
CA ASP A 185 -3.77 -19.48 18.64
C ASP A 185 -2.84 -19.78 19.84
N ALA A 186 -2.09 -18.78 20.31
CA ALA A 186 -1.25 -18.94 21.50
C ALA A 186 -2.09 -19.08 22.78
N VAL A 187 -3.16 -18.30 22.91
CA VAL A 187 -4.11 -18.40 24.04
C VAL A 187 -4.83 -19.73 24.00
N SER A 188 -5.39 -20.11 22.84
CA SER A 188 -6.08 -21.40 22.64
C SER A 188 -5.20 -22.57 23.06
N ARG A 189 -3.97 -22.64 22.55
CA ARG A 189 -3.00 -23.69 22.93
C ARG A 189 -2.70 -23.71 24.42
N ARG A 190 -2.61 -22.54 25.07
CA ARG A 190 -2.30 -22.46 26.49
C ARG A 190 -3.49 -22.86 27.38
N MET A 191 -4.70 -22.61 26.92
CA MET A 191 -5.94 -22.93 27.63
C MET A 191 -6.49 -24.33 27.31
N GLY A 192 -5.98 -24.97 26.24
CA GLY A 192 -6.44 -26.31 25.83
C GLY A 192 -7.82 -26.30 25.15
N VAL A 193 -8.18 -25.18 24.48
CA VAL A 193 -9.46 -24.97 23.76
C VAL A 193 -9.23 -24.70 22.32
#